data_21ba9cc85c232b4fb628caa2567adf3d
#
_entry.id   21ba9cc85c232b4fb628caa2567adf3d
#
_cell.length_a   1.000
_cell.length_b   1.000
_cell.length_c   1.000
_cell.angle_alpha   90.00
_cell.angle_beta   90.00
_cell.angle_gamma   90.00
#
_symmetry.space_group_name_H-M   'P 1'
#
loop_
_entity.id
_entity.type
_entity.pdbx_description
1 polymer ?
#
loop_
_entity_poly.entity_id
_entity_poly.type
_entity_poly.pdbx_seq_one_letter_code
_entity_poly.pdbx_strand_id
1 'polypeptide(L)'
;MATVTEFRLDGGATWLNLLATQGQSFGLHPVERIPTPEAASHWLSLVGFPLAAPMPDHDLRRLVSLREALRDLAMAVTNRRDPSPDALAVVSDAASNPAVLSLAGMIGDHGFSVDAALGAIATQALVTLQGPDRTLLKECAEVDCRWVFLDTSGRRHWCPSPACASRGRVRAHRLRQAAPSIS
;
A
#
# COMPACT_ATOMS: atom_id res chain seq x y z
N MET A 1 -6.49 -22.16 15.77
CA MET A 1 -7.30 -20.96 15.48
C MET A 1 -6.45 -20.06 14.61
N ALA A 2 -6.79 -19.89 13.35
CA ALA A 2 -6.09 -18.94 12.48
C ALA A 2 -6.36 -17.53 13.03
N THR A 3 -5.31 -16.79 13.37
CA THR A 3 -5.39 -15.37 13.70
C THR A 3 -5.96 -14.65 12.48
N VAL A 4 -7.14 -14.06 12.63
CA VAL A 4 -7.72 -13.20 11.57
C VAL A 4 -6.73 -12.07 11.35
N THR A 5 -6.04 -12.10 10.22
CA THR A 5 -5.12 -11.03 9.84
C THR A 5 -5.95 -9.79 9.53
N GLU A 6 -5.84 -8.76 10.38
CA GLU A 6 -6.56 -7.51 10.19
C GLU A 6 -5.89 -6.69 9.08
N PHE A 7 -6.58 -6.57 7.95
CA PHE A 7 -6.13 -5.73 6.84
C PHE A 7 -6.45 -4.26 7.07
N ARG A 8 -5.55 -3.41 6.64
CA ARG A 8 -5.73 -1.96 6.65
C ARG A 8 -6.31 -1.51 5.31
N LEU A 9 -7.53 -0.98 5.33
CA LEU A 9 -8.27 -0.53 4.14
C LEU A 9 -8.58 0.98 4.20
N ASP A 10 -7.86 1.70 5.03
CA ASP A 10 -8.09 3.10 5.39
C ASP A 10 -7.01 4.06 4.85
N GLY A 11 -6.27 3.63 3.82
CA GLY A 11 -5.25 4.44 3.14
C GLY A 11 -5.79 5.49 2.16
N GLY A 12 -7.09 5.42 1.84
CA GLY A 12 -7.75 6.35 0.92
C GLY A 12 -7.78 5.89 -0.55
N ALA A 13 -7.02 4.86 -0.91
CA ALA A 13 -7.04 4.24 -2.24
C ALA A 13 -6.60 2.78 -2.15
N THR A 14 -7.05 1.93 -3.09
CA THR A 14 -6.73 0.49 -3.07
C THR A 14 -5.24 0.22 -3.17
N TRP A 15 -4.53 0.93 -4.05
CA TRP A 15 -3.09 0.78 -4.18
C TRP A 15 -2.32 1.17 -2.91
N LEU A 16 -2.80 2.15 -2.14
CA LEU A 16 -2.24 2.51 -0.82
C LEU A 16 -2.55 1.45 0.23
N ASN A 17 -3.75 0.83 0.16
CA ASN A 17 -4.10 -0.29 1.02
C ASN A 17 -3.23 -1.52 0.73
N LEU A 18 -2.80 -1.71 -0.54
CA LEU A 18 -1.82 -2.75 -0.89
C LEU A 18 -0.49 -2.54 -0.16
N LEU A 19 0.00 -1.30 -0.06
CA LEU A 19 1.23 -1.02 0.71
C LEU A 19 1.09 -1.43 2.19
N ALA A 20 -0.10 -1.29 2.76
CA ALA A 20 -0.39 -1.62 4.15
C ALA A 20 -0.51 -3.13 4.42
N THR A 21 -0.52 -3.98 3.39
CA THR A 21 -0.44 -5.44 3.57
C THR A 21 0.89 -5.87 4.19
N GLN A 22 1.91 -5.03 4.13
CA GLN A 22 3.09 -5.18 4.96
C GLN A 22 3.14 -4.08 6.01
N GLY A 23 2.96 -4.43 7.27
CA GLY A 23 3.05 -3.51 8.40
C GLY A 23 4.49 -3.35 8.88
N GLN A 24 4.80 -2.20 9.50
CA GLN A 24 6.14 -1.90 10.03
C GLN A 24 7.24 -2.16 8.98
N SER A 25 7.00 -1.74 7.73
CA SER A 25 7.82 -2.09 6.56
C SER A 25 9.28 -1.64 6.68
N PHE A 26 9.58 -0.70 7.57
CA PHE A 26 10.92 -0.17 7.84
C PHE A 26 11.42 -0.50 9.26
N GLY A 27 10.67 -1.31 10.01
CA GLY A 27 11.07 -1.79 11.33
C GLY A 27 11.92 -3.05 11.26
N LEU A 28 12.45 -3.45 12.41
CA LEU A 28 13.25 -4.69 12.54
C LEU A 28 12.45 -5.97 12.26
N HIS A 29 11.13 -5.91 12.46
CA HIS A 29 10.22 -7.05 12.30
C HIS A 29 9.01 -6.64 11.46
N PRO A 30 9.14 -6.57 10.11
CA PRO A 30 8.01 -6.32 9.22
C PRO A 30 6.93 -7.40 9.39
N VAL A 31 5.68 -6.99 9.32
CA VAL A 31 4.52 -7.89 9.48
C VAL A 31 3.88 -8.11 8.12
N GLU A 32 4.12 -9.27 7.51
CA GLU A 32 3.47 -9.65 6.25
C GLU A 32 2.05 -10.16 6.52
N ARG A 33 1.05 -9.59 5.82
CA ARG A 33 -0.37 -9.93 5.97
C ARG A 33 -0.93 -10.74 4.80
N ILE A 34 -0.19 -10.82 3.70
CA ILE A 34 -0.52 -11.66 2.54
C ILE A 34 0.58 -12.70 2.31
N PRO A 35 0.91 -13.55 3.32
CA PRO A 35 2.03 -14.49 3.21
C PRO A 35 1.74 -15.67 2.29
N THR A 36 0.49 -15.90 1.92
CA THR A 36 0.04 -17.00 1.06
C THR A 36 -0.91 -16.53 -0.03
N PRO A 37 -1.07 -17.30 -1.13
CA PRO A 37 -2.04 -17.00 -2.18
C PRO A 37 -3.47 -16.84 -1.67
N GLU A 38 -3.90 -17.62 -0.67
CA GLU A 38 -5.23 -17.53 -0.07
C GLU A 38 -5.42 -16.21 0.68
N ALA A 39 -4.43 -15.79 1.45
CA ALA A 39 -4.46 -14.50 2.15
C ALA A 39 -4.50 -13.32 1.16
N ALA A 40 -3.74 -13.42 0.07
CA ALA A 40 -3.74 -12.42 -1.00
C ALA A 40 -5.08 -12.37 -1.74
N SER A 41 -5.65 -13.54 -2.09
CA SER A 41 -6.97 -13.65 -2.73
C SER A 41 -8.06 -13.09 -1.83
N HIS A 42 -8.00 -13.37 -0.53
CA HIS A 42 -8.93 -12.81 0.44
C HIS A 42 -8.81 -11.28 0.50
N TRP A 43 -7.58 -10.74 0.56
CA TRP A 43 -7.36 -9.29 0.53
C TRP A 43 -7.93 -8.66 -0.75
N LEU A 44 -7.65 -9.24 -1.93
CA LEU A 44 -8.20 -8.76 -3.21
C LEU A 44 -9.73 -8.75 -3.21
N SER A 45 -10.36 -9.78 -2.67
CA SER A 45 -11.83 -9.80 -2.53
C SER A 45 -12.35 -8.66 -1.66
N LEU A 46 -11.68 -8.36 -0.54
CA LEU A 46 -12.08 -7.26 0.35
C LEU A 46 -11.97 -5.87 -0.30
N VAL A 47 -11.06 -5.72 -1.26
CA VAL A 47 -10.88 -4.44 -1.99
C VAL A 47 -11.61 -4.39 -3.33
N GLY A 48 -12.51 -5.35 -3.59
CA GLY A 48 -13.41 -5.33 -4.74
C GLY A 48 -12.91 -6.10 -5.96
N PHE A 49 -11.88 -6.93 -5.82
CA PHE A 49 -11.34 -7.80 -6.89
C PHE A 49 -11.43 -9.28 -6.52
N PRO A 50 -12.65 -9.87 -6.33
CA PRO A 50 -12.77 -11.31 -6.13
C PRO A 50 -12.22 -12.06 -7.34
N LEU A 51 -11.31 -13.00 -7.11
CA LEU A 51 -10.68 -13.74 -8.21
C LEU A 51 -11.60 -14.84 -8.74
N ALA A 52 -11.58 -15.05 -10.06
CA ALA A 52 -12.32 -16.11 -10.75
C ALA A 52 -11.74 -17.52 -10.51
N ALA A 53 -10.47 -17.62 -10.13
CA ALA A 53 -9.75 -18.86 -9.89
C ALA A 53 -8.77 -18.70 -8.73
N PRO A 54 -8.32 -19.80 -8.08
CA PRO A 54 -7.28 -19.74 -7.07
C PRO A 54 -6.01 -19.08 -7.60
N MET A 55 -5.39 -18.24 -6.77
CA MET A 55 -4.14 -17.54 -7.11
C MET A 55 -2.97 -18.54 -7.06
N PRO A 56 -2.16 -18.67 -8.11
CA PRO A 56 -0.92 -19.44 -8.03
C PRO A 56 0.21 -18.65 -7.35
N ASP A 57 1.24 -19.36 -6.86
CA ASP A 57 2.37 -18.75 -6.14
C ASP A 57 3.13 -17.68 -6.94
N HIS A 58 3.22 -17.84 -8.26
CA HIS A 58 3.91 -16.86 -9.09
C HIS A 58 3.15 -15.54 -9.14
N ASP A 59 1.82 -15.56 -9.06
CA ASP A 59 0.99 -14.35 -9.03
C ASP A 59 1.04 -13.66 -7.67
N LEU A 60 1.17 -14.42 -6.57
CA LEU A 60 1.48 -13.82 -5.27
C LEU A 60 2.81 -13.04 -5.34
N ARG A 61 3.84 -13.60 -5.96
CA ARG A 61 5.13 -12.89 -6.14
C ARG A 61 4.97 -11.63 -6.98
N ARG A 62 4.15 -11.65 -8.03
CA ARG A 62 3.85 -10.48 -8.87
C ARG A 62 3.12 -9.39 -8.07
N LEU A 63 2.12 -9.76 -7.26
CA LEU A 63 1.41 -8.83 -6.38
C LEU A 63 2.36 -8.17 -5.36
N VAL A 64 3.25 -8.97 -4.75
CA VAL A 64 4.27 -8.45 -3.82
C VAL A 64 5.26 -7.54 -4.54
N SER A 65 5.72 -7.91 -5.73
CA SER A 65 6.60 -7.06 -6.56
C SER A 65 5.94 -5.74 -6.91
N LEU A 66 4.68 -5.75 -7.32
CA LEU A 66 3.89 -4.54 -7.58
C LEU A 66 3.77 -3.68 -6.32
N ARG A 67 3.52 -4.29 -5.15
CA ARG A 67 3.46 -3.58 -3.86
C ARG A 67 4.75 -2.81 -3.58
N GLU A 68 5.90 -3.46 -3.74
CA GLU A 68 7.19 -2.81 -3.44
C GLU A 68 7.52 -1.72 -4.47
N ALA A 69 7.21 -1.94 -5.74
CA ALA A 69 7.35 -0.91 -6.77
C ALA A 69 6.46 0.31 -6.49
N LEU A 70 5.20 0.10 -6.14
CA LEU A 70 4.28 1.17 -5.76
C LEU A 70 4.73 1.90 -4.47
N ARG A 71 5.36 1.18 -3.52
CA ARG A 71 5.96 1.78 -2.33
C ARG A 71 7.08 2.73 -2.71
N ASP A 72 7.96 2.33 -3.61
CA ASP A 72 9.04 3.20 -4.09
C ASP A 72 8.50 4.46 -4.76
N LEU A 73 7.51 4.34 -5.65
CA LEU A 73 6.86 5.48 -6.32
C LEU A 73 6.21 6.43 -5.29
N ALA A 74 5.45 5.88 -4.34
CA ALA A 74 4.79 6.67 -3.30
C ALA A 74 5.79 7.46 -2.46
N MET A 75 6.87 6.80 -2.04
CA MET A 75 7.93 7.44 -1.27
C MET A 75 8.77 8.40 -2.10
N ALA A 76 8.95 8.16 -3.38
CA ALA A 76 9.62 9.09 -4.29
C ALA A 76 8.86 10.42 -4.34
N VAL A 77 7.52 10.35 -4.48
CA VAL A 77 6.67 11.54 -4.50
C VAL A 77 6.70 12.30 -3.16
N THR A 78 6.53 11.59 -2.03
CA THR A 78 6.48 12.25 -0.71
C THR A 78 7.83 12.84 -0.29
N ASN A 79 8.94 12.24 -0.73
CA ASN A 79 10.30 12.67 -0.43
C ASN A 79 10.96 13.50 -1.55
N ARG A 80 10.21 13.83 -2.62
CA ARG A 80 10.70 14.63 -3.76
C ARG A 80 11.99 14.10 -4.37
N ARG A 81 12.07 12.78 -4.55
CA ARG A 81 13.16 12.09 -5.25
C ARG A 81 12.64 11.39 -6.50
N ASP A 82 13.53 10.99 -7.37
CA ASP A 82 13.16 10.13 -8.49
C ASP A 82 12.88 8.70 -8.00
N PRO A 83 11.86 8.03 -8.55
CA PRO A 83 11.64 6.60 -8.33
C PRO A 83 12.70 5.77 -9.05
N SER A 84 12.89 4.52 -8.62
CA SER A 84 13.80 3.62 -9.31
C SER A 84 13.26 3.26 -10.72
N PRO A 85 14.12 3.11 -11.73
CA PRO A 85 13.71 2.67 -13.07
C PRO A 85 12.98 1.32 -13.05
N ASP A 86 13.41 0.39 -12.20
CA ASP A 86 12.79 -0.93 -12.05
C ASP A 86 11.36 -0.82 -11.50
N ALA A 87 11.13 0.05 -10.51
CA ALA A 87 9.79 0.28 -9.99
C ALA A 87 8.87 0.88 -11.05
N LEU A 88 9.37 1.83 -11.84
CA LEU A 88 8.62 2.40 -12.98
C LEU A 88 8.26 1.31 -14.00
N ALA A 89 9.21 0.43 -14.35
CA ALA A 89 8.98 -0.65 -15.29
C ALA A 89 7.89 -1.61 -14.80
N VAL A 90 7.97 -2.07 -13.54
CA VAL A 90 6.98 -2.99 -12.94
C VAL A 90 5.57 -2.38 -12.94
N VAL A 91 5.43 -1.12 -12.55
CA VAL A 91 4.11 -0.45 -12.49
C VAL A 91 3.57 -0.19 -13.89
N SER A 92 4.43 0.22 -14.83
CA SER A 92 4.03 0.44 -16.24
C SER A 92 3.58 -0.84 -16.92
N ASP A 93 4.31 -1.94 -16.71
CA ASP A 93 3.95 -3.26 -17.26
C ASP A 93 2.58 -3.71 -16.73
N ALA A 94 2.37 -3.64 -15.42
CA ALA A 94 1.08 -3.99 -14.82
C ALA A 94 -0.07 -3.12 -15.35
N ALA A 95 0.14 -1.81 -15.48
CA ALA A 95 -0.88 -0.87 -15.96
C ALA A 95 -1.18 -1.00 -17.46
N SER A 96 -0.25 -1.55 -18.24
CA SER A 96 -0.42 -1.74 -19.69
C SER A 96 -1.25 -2.97 -20.05
N ASN A 97 -1.70 -3.74 -19.05
CA ASN A 97 -2.48 -4.96 -19.29
C ASN A 97 -3.88 -4.61 -19.82
N PRO A 98 -4.27 -5.05 -21.03
CA PRO A 98 -5.57 -4.73 -21.64
C PRO A 98 -6.75 -5.33 -20.86
N ALA A 99 -6.55 -6.32 -19.98
CA ALA A 99 -7.60 -6.90 -19.15
C ALA A 99 -8.24 -5.90 -18.17
N VAL A 100 -7.53 -4.79 -17.86
CA VAL A 100 -8.02 -3.72 -16.95
C VAL A 100 -9.28 -3.02 -17.48
N LEU A 101 -9.44 -2.93 -18.79
CA LEU A 101 -10.50 -2.16 -19.44
C LEU A 101 -11.68 -3.02 -19.91
N SER A 102 -11.75 -4.29 -19.51
CA SER A 102 -12.88 -5.14 -19.90
C SER A 102 -14.15 -4.76 -19.14
N LEU A 103 -15.10 -4.14 -19.82
CA LEU A 103 -16.47 -3.92 -19.34
C LEU A 103 -17.15 -5.23 -18.87
N ALA A 104 -16.80 -6.37 -19.46
CA ALA A 104 -17.30 -7.68 -19.06
C ALA A 104 -16.95 -8.02 -17.61
N GLY A 105 -15.79 -7.61 -17.10
CA GLY A 105 -15.40 -7.78 -15.70
C GLY A 105 -16.16 -6.86 -14.74
N MET A 106 -16.75 -5.76 -15.24
CA MET A 106 -17.53 -4.83 -14.40
C MET A 106 -18.99 -5.27 -14.23
N ILE A 107 -19.52 -6.13 -15.11
CA ILE A 107 -20.96 -6.47 -15.19
C ILE A 107 -21.21 -7.95 -14.90
N GLY A 108 -20.17 -8.79 -14.85
CA GLY A 108 -20.28 -10.23 -14.71
C GLY A 108 -19.92 -10.77 -13.33
N ASP A 109 -20.69 -11.77 -12.90
CA ASP A 109 -20.50 -12.53 -11.64
C ASP A 109 -19.27 -13.48 -11.68
N HIS A 110 -18.35 -13.31 -12.64
CA HIS A 110 -17.31 -14.30 -12.97
C HIS A 110 -15.99 -14.08 -12.25
N GLY A 111 -15.86 -13.04 -11.42
CA GLY A 111 -14.60 -12.69 -10.76
C GLY A 111 -13.54 -12.11 -11.74
N PHE A 112 -12.43 -11.67 -11.17
CA PHE A 112 -11.33 -11.04 -11.90
C PHE A 112 -10.21 -12.06 -12.18
N SER A 113 -9.48 -11.89 -13.28
CA SER A 113 -8.14 -12.47 -13.38
C SER A 113 -7.16 -11.71 -12.49
N VAL A 114 -6.07 -12.36 -12.09
CA VAL A 114 -5.01 -11.67 -11.32
C VAL A 114 -4.46 -10.50 -12.13
N ASP A 115 -4.25 -10.67 -13.42
CA ASP A 115 -3.78 -9.61 -14.32
C ASP A 115 -4.69 -8.38 -14.33
N ALA A 116 -6.01 -8.58 -14.39
CA ALA A 116 -6.98 -7.48 -14.33
C ALA A 116 -6.91 -6.74 -12.99
N ALA A 117 -6.80 -7.47 -11.88
CA ALA A 117 -6.69 -6.87 -10.55
C ALA A 117 -5.40 -6.06 -10.38
N LEU A 118 -4.24 -6.64 -10.76
CA LEU A 118 -2.95 -5.94 -10.70
C LEU A 118 -2.94 -4.69 -11.59
N GLY A 119 -3.44 -4.81 -12.81
CA GLY A 119 -3.52 -3.69 -13.75
C GLY A 119 -4.43 -2.55 -13.25
N ALA A 120 -5.58 -2.88 -12.67
CA ALA A 120 -6.49 -1.89 -12.09
C ALA A 120 -5.84 -1.13 -10.92
N ILE A 121 -5.15 -1.85 -10.03
CA ILE A 121 -4.41 -1.27 -8.91
C ILE A 121 -3.28 -0.36 -9.40
N ALA A 122 -2.50 -0.80 -10.38
CA ALA A 122 -1.42 -0.02 -10.99
C ALA A 122 -1.95 1.24 -11.67
N THR A 123 -3.03 1.12 -12.46
CA THR A 123 -3.68 2.26 -13.12
C THR A 123 -4.20 3.28 -12.11
N GLN A 124 -4.86 2.83 -11.03
CA GLN A 124 -5.31 3.72 -9.95
C GLN A 124 -4.13 4.48 -9.33
N ALA A 125 -3.00 3.82 -9.11
CA ALA A 125 -1.81 4.46 -8.60
C ALA A 125 -1.29 5.55 -9.55
N LEU A 126 -1.17 5.25 -10.84
CA LEU A 126 -0.73 6.22 -11.86
C LEU A 126 -1.64 7.45 -11.93
N VAL A 127 -2.97 7.23 -11.89
CA VAL A 127 -3.95 8.33 -11.87
C VAL A 127 -3.75 9.22 -10.62
N THR A 128 -3.55 8.60 -9.45
CA THR A 128 -3.29 9.35 -8.21
C THR A 128 -1.97 10.12 -8.28
N LEU A 129 -0.89 9.46 -8.74
CA LEU A 129 0.46 10.04 -8.77
C LEU A 129 0.65 11.15 -9.80
N GLN A 130 -0.13 11.14 -10.88
CA GLN A 130 -0.12 12.15 -11.95
C GLN A 130 -1.22 13.20 -11.77
N GLY A 131 -2.26 12.87 -11.00
CA GLY A 131 -3.43 13.72 -10.77
C GLY A 131 -3.28 14.70 -9.61
N PRO A 132 -4.34 15.47 -9.31
CA PRO A 132 -4.36 16.44 -8.22
C PRO A 132 -4.19 15.80 -6.83
N ASP A 133 -4.64 14.55 -6.65
CA ASP A 133 -4.56 13.83 -5.38
C ASP A 133 -3.11 13.52 -4.95
N ARG A 134 -2.14 13.68 -5.86
CA ARG A 134 -0.72 13.60 -5.55
C ARG A 134 -0.34 14.51 -4.37
N THR A 135 -0.96 15.68 -4.26
CA THR A 135 -0.67 16.65 -3.20
C THR A 135 -1.20 16.24 -1.83
N LEU A 136 -2.13 15.28 -1.79
CA LEU A 136 -2.71 14.72 -0.58
C LEU A 136 -1.92 13.54 -0.02
N LEU A 137 -0.93 13.03 -0.77
CA LEU A 137 -0.10 11.93 -0.32
C LEU A 137 0.80 12.36 0.83
N LYS A 138 0.74 11.62 1.94
CA LYS A 138 1.58 11.81 3.12
C LYS A 138 2.21 10.52 3.59
N GLU A 139 3.46 10.62 3.99
CA GLU A 139 4.18 9.54 4.66
C GLU A 139 3.90 9.59 6.17
N CYS A 140 3.67 8.43 6.78
CA CYS A 140 3.52 8.32 8.22
C CYS A 140 4.83 8.67 8.94
N ALA A 141 4.78 9.58 9.89
CA ALA A 141 5.95 10.02 10.65
C ALA A 141 6.49 8.97 11.64
N GLU A 142 5.84 7.81 11.78
CA GLU A 142 6.37 6.69 12.58
C GLU A 142 7.44 5.94 11.79
N VAL A 143 8.68 5.95 12.30
CA VAL A 143 9.89 5.50 11.58
C VAL A 143 9.85 4.04 11.13
N ASP A 144 9.20 3.17 11.90
CA ASP A 144 9.06 1.76 11.56
C ASP A 144 7.93 1.52 10.54
N CYS A 145 7.01 2.48 10.39
CA CYS A 145 5.84 2.38 9.54
C CYS A 145 6.09 2.99 8.16
N ARG A 146 6.28 4.31 8.11
CA ARG A 146 6.48 5.14 6.92
C ARG A 146 5.47 4.88 5.79
N TRP A 147 4.30 4.31 6.12
CA TRP A 147 3.25 4.04 5.14
C TRP A 147 2.74 5.34 4.53
N VAL A 148 2.65 5.39 3.20
CA VAL A 148 2.07 6.52 2.47
C VAL A 148 0.55 6.33 2.38
N PHE A 149 -0.21 7.38 2.70
CA PHE A 149 -1.67 7.42 2.71
C PHE A 149 -2.19 8.76 2.18
N LEU A 150 -3.47 8.84 1.81
CA LEU A 150 -4.12 10.10 1.45
C LEU A 150 -4.60 10.84 2.71
N ASP A 151 -4.15 12.07 2.88
CA ASP A 151 -4.62 12.96 3.94
C ASP A 151 -5.44 14.13 3.39
N THR A 152 -6.73 13.94 3.24
CA THR A 152 -7.67 14.97 2.80
C THR A 152 -7.83 16.11 3.82
N SER A 153 -7.44 15.89 5.09
CA SER A 153 -7.50 16.91 6.14
C SER A 153 -6.30 17.85 6.15
N GLY A 154 -5.19 17.45 5.54
CA GLY A 154 -3.91 18.15 5.56
C GLY A 154 -3.21 18.19 6.93
N ARG A 155 -3.81 17.61 7.99
CA ARG A 155 -3.38 17.79 9.38
C ARG A 155 -2.72 16.57 10.02
N ARG A 156 -2.71 15.42 9.34
CA ARG A 156 -2.18 14.18 9.92
C ARG A 156 -0.65 14.14 9.86
N HIS A 157 -0.03 13.79 10.98
CA HIS A 157 1.39 13.43 11.06
C HIS A 157 1.58 11.90 10.93
N TRP A 158 0.60 11.12 11.36
CA TRP A 158 0.62 9.66 11.33
C TRP A 158 -0.53 9.15 10.47
N CYS A 159 -0.32 7.97 9.89
CA CYS A 159 -1.38 7.24 9.20
C CYS A 159 -2.59 7.02 10.13
N PRO A 160 -3.75 6.60 9.62
CA PRO A 160 -4.94 6.36 10.45
C PRO A 160 -4.76 5.38 11.62
N SER A 161 -3.64 4.60 11.67
CA SER A 161 -3.38 3.66 12.77
C SER A 161 -3.19 4.37 14.11
N PRO A 162 -4.00 4.06 15.12
CA PRO A 162 -3.81 4.59 16.47
C PRO A 162 -2.46 4.16 17.09
N ALA A 163 -1.95 2.98 16.70
CA ALA A 163 -0.65 2.48 17.16
C ALA A 163 0.51 3.36 16.69
N CYS A 164 0.47 3.92 15.47
CA CYS A 164 1.52 4.80 14.96
C CYS A 164 1.56 6.12 15.74
N ALA A 165 0.41 6.74 15.95
CA ALA A 165 0.31 7.97 16.75
C ALA A 165 0.77 7.75 18.20
N SER A 166 0.44 6.60 18.81
CA SER A 166 0.88 6.23 20.15
C SER A 166 2.40 6.08 20.22
N ARG A 167 3.00 5.25 19.35
CA ARG A 167 4.46 5.05 19.31
C ARG A 167 5.21 6.35 19.06
N GLY A 168 4.75 7.16 18.10
CA GLY A 168 5.37 8.45 17.80
C GLY A 168 5.39 9.39 18.98
N ARG A 169 4.28 9.48 19.74
CA ARG A 169 4.21 10.31 20.97
C ARG A 169 5.15 9.81 22.07
N VAL A 170 5.22 8.50 22.30
CA VAL A 170 6.14 7.91 23.27
C VAL A 170 7.59 8.18 22.90
N ARG A 171 7.95 8.02 21.63
CA ARG A 171 9.30 8.30 21.13
C ARG A 171 9.66 9.78 21.33
N ALA A 172 8.79 10.70 20.95
CA ALA A 172 9.00 12.13 21.15
C ALA A 172 9.14 12.51 22.63
N HIS A 173 8.39 11.87 23.52
CA HIS A 173 8.52 12.06 24.97
C HIS A 173 9.89 11.63 25.49
N ARG A 174 10.34 10.42 25.12
CA ARG A 174 11.66 9.90 25.52
C ARG A 174 12.81 10.78 25.03
N LEU A 175 12.74 11.30 23.80
CA LEU A 175 13.75 12.19 23.25
C LEU A 175 13.82 13.52 24.03
N ARG A 176 12.69 14.09 24.45
CA ARG A 176 12.68 15.29 25.28
C ARG A 176 13.27 15.06 26.67
N GLN A 177 13.07 13.86 27.26
CA GLN A 177 13.69 13.52 28.57
C GLN A 177 15.19 13.25 28.47
N ALA A 178 15.67 12.78 27.33
CA ALA A 178 17.08 12.50 27.09
C ALA A 178 17.89 13.75 26.69
N ALA A 179 17.23 14.87 26.35
CA ALA A 179 17.91 16.13 26.04
C ALA A 179 18.51 16.72 27.34
N PRO A 180 19.83 17.01 27.39
CA PRO A 180 20.44 17.62 28.58
C PRO A 180 19.82 19.00 28.81
N SER A 181 19.47 19.30 30.07
CA SER A 181 19.06 20.62 30.48
C SER A 181 20.24 21.57 30.26
N ILE A 182 20.14 22.41 29.24
CA ILE A 182 21.09 23.50 29.06
C ILE A 182 20.76 24.54 30.15
N SER A 183 21.60 24.55 31.20
CA SER A 183 21.60 25.58 32.26
C SER A 183 22.46 26.74 31.84
#